data_0406f3c0710e77c870edb3b79701bd89
#
_entry.id   0406f3c0710e77c870edb3b79701bd89
#
_cell.length_a   1.000
_cell.length_b   1.000
_cell.length_c   1.000
_cell.angle_alpha   90.00
_cell.angle_beta   90.00
_cell.angle_gamma   90.00
#
_symmetry.space_group_name_H-M   'P 1'
#
loop_
_entity.id
_entity.type
_entity.pdbx_description
1 polymer ?
#
loop_
_entity_poly.entity_id
_entity_poly.type
_entity_poly.pdbx_seq_one_letter_code
_entity_poly.pdbx_strand_id
1 'polypeptide(L)'
;MLFRSSVALSNLVTHVLDPLREMYGKAITVNSGYRCPKLNAAVGGAKNSQHMRGEAADITGGSREENKKLLDLIRDNLPFDQLIDESNYSWVHVSYVSTSKNRKQILSL
;
A
#
# COMPACT_ATOMS: atom_id res chain seq x y z
N MET A 1 -6.79 -16.97 9.96
CA MET A 1 -7.06 -16.02 8.87
C MET A 1 -7.04 -14.58 9.36
N LEU A 2 -7.95 -14.18 10.25
CA LEU A 2 -7.93 -12.82 10.80
C LEU A 2 -6.62 -12.49 11.51
N PHE A 3 -6.11 -13.41 12.29
CA PHE A 3 -4.84 -13.24 12.99
C PHE A 3 -3.70 -12.97 12.03
N ARG A 4 -3.63 -13.74 10.94
CA ARG A 4 -2.58 -13.61 9.94
C ARG A 4 -2.66 -12.26 9.21
N SER A 5 -3.87 -11.82 8.86
CA SER A 5 -4.09 -10.53 8.22
C SER A 5 -3.72 -9.38 9.13
N SER A 6 -3.98 -9.51 10.44
CA SER A 6 -3.62 -8.50 11.43
C SER A 6 -2.10 -8.34 11.56
N VAL A 7 -1.36 -9.44 11.53
CA VAL A 7 0.11 -9.41 11.57
C VAL A 7 0.66 -8.74 10.30
N ALA A 8 0.16 -9.13 9.13
CA ALA A 8 0.58 -8.56 7.86
C ALA A 8 0.30 -7.05 7.80
N LEU A 9 -0.88 -6.63 8.22
CA LEU A 9 -1.26 -5.21 8.25
C LEU A 9 -0.37 -4.42 9.23
N SER A 10 -0.08 -4.97 10.39
CA SER A 10 0.82 -4.36 11.35
C SER A 10 2.23 -4.17 10.76
N ASN A 11 2.74 -5.15 10.02
CA ASN A 11 4.02 -5.04 9.36
C ASN A 11 4.02 -3.95 8.28
N LEU A 12 2.96 -3.85 7.50
CA LEU A 12 2.81 -2.79 6.50
C LEU A 12 2.83 -1.41 7.17
N VAL A 13 2.08 -1.23 8.23
CA VAL A 13 2.02 0.03 8.98
C VAL A 13 3.40 0.37 9.55
N THR A 14 4.02 -0.58 10.26
CA THR A 14 5.30 -0.35 10.96
C THR A 14 6.44 -0.06 9.99
N HIS A 15 6.53 -0.80 8.88
CA HIS A 15 7.68 -0.71 7.98
C HIS A 15 7.49 0.28 6.84
N VAL A 16 6.27 0.62 6.50
CA VAL A 16 5.98 1.50 5.36
C VAL A 16 5.18 2.73 5.75
N LEU A 17 3.96 2.54 6.27
CA LEU A 17 3.04 3.67 6.43
C LEU A 17 3.47 4.67 7.51
N ASP A 18 3.90 4.20 8.67
CA ASP A 18 4.35 5.10 9.75
C ASP A 18 5.63 5.86 9.37
N PRO A 19 6.69 5.21 8.86
CA PRO A 19 7.86 5.94 8.37
C PRO A 19 7.52 6.93 7.25
N LEU A 20 6.63 6.53 6.34
CA LEU A 20 6.22 7.41 5.25
C LEU A 20 5.53 8.66 5.77
N ARG A 21 4.63 8.53 6.74
CA ARG A 21 3.94 9.66 7.33
C ARG A 21 4.91 10.63 8.01
N GLU A 22 5.92 10.11 8.69
CA GLU A 22 6.95 10.95 9.32
C GLU A 22 7.75 11.73 8.29
N MET A 23 8.17 11.08 7.21
CA MET A 23 8.93 11.74 6.15
C MET A 23 8.10 12.74 5.37
N TYR A 24 6.84 12.41 5.12
CA TYR A 24 5.94 13.26 4.36
C TYR A 24 5.51 14.50 5.16
N GLY A 25 5.33 14.35 6.46
CA GLY A 25 4.99 15.45 7.37
C GLY A 25 3.56 15.95 7.29
N LYS A 26 2.69 15.25 6.57
CA LYS A 26 1.27 15.60 6.40
C LYS A 26 0.42 14.36 6.56
N ALA A 27 -0.90 14.57 6.69
CA ALA A 27 -1.83 13.46 6.77
C ALA A 27 -1.87 12.67 5.46
N ILE A 28 -1.95 11.34 5.57
CA ILE A 28 -2.11 10.43 4.45
C ILE A 28 -3.43 9.70 4.64
N THR A 29 -4.27 9.71 3.60
CA THR A 29 -5.53 8.97 3.64
C THR A 29 -5.31 7.56 3.13
N VAL A 30 -5.74 6.57 3.91
CA VAL A 30 -5.75 5.18 3.49
C VAL A 30 -7.14 4.85 2.98
N ASN A 31 -7.27 4.68 1.68
CA ASN A 31 -8.57 4.40 1.04
C ASN A 31 -8.96 2.95 1.14
N SER A 32 -7.99 2.05 1.12
CA SER A 32 -8.23 0.62 1.18
C SER A 32 -7.00 -0.05 1.80
N GLY A 33 -7.22 -0.71 2.93
CA GLY A 33 -6.21 -1.56 3.57
C GLY A 33 -6.59 -3.01 3.39
N TYR A 34 -6.85 -3.72 4.50
CA TYR A 34 -7.36 -5.08 4.43
C TYR A 34 -8.76 -5.13 3.83
N ARG A 35 -8.97 -6.05 2.88
CA ARG A 35 -10.29 -6.36 2.33
C ARG A 35 -10.59 -7.83 2.57
N CYS A 36 -11.74 -8.13 3.18
CA CYS A 36 -12.19 -9.51 3.29
C CYS A 36 -12.59 -10.04 1.90
N PRO A 37 -12.61 -11.38 1.69
CA PRO A 37 -12.91 -11.93 0.37
C PRO A 37 -14.23 -11.44 -0.24
N LYS A 38 -15.26 -11.30 0.58
CA LYS A 38 -16.57 -10.85 0.11
C LYS A 38 -16.52 -9.40 -0.41
N LEU A 39 -15.88 -8.52 0.34
CA LEU A 39 -15.74 -7.12 -0.06
C LEU A 39 -14.85 -7.00 -1.29
N ASN A 40 -13.76 -7.76 -1.35
CA ASN A 40 -12.87 -7.75 -2.49
C ASN A 40 -13.60 -8.14 -3.78
N ALA A 41 -14.44 -9.16 -3.75
CA ALA A 41 -15.26 -9.56 -4.90
C ALA A 41 -16.25 -8.45 -5.28
N ALA A 42 -16.88 -7.81 -4.29
CA ALA A 42 -17.86 -6.76 -4.54
C ALA A 42 -17.27 -5.53 -5.22
N VAL A 43 -15.99 -5.20 -4.93
CA VAL A 43 -15.31 -4.07 -5.57
C VAL A 43 -14.50 -4.46 -6.80
N GLY A 44 -14.60 -5.72 -7.25
CA GLY A 44 -13.90 -6.19 -8.43
C GLY A 44 -12.41 -6.44 -8.23
N GLY A 45 -11.98 -6.65 -7.00
CA GLY A 45 -10.57 -6.93 -6.70
C GLY A 45 -10.13 -8.31 -7.16
N ALA A 46 -8.81 -8.51 -7.31
CA ALA A 46 -8.24 -9.79 -7.70
C ALA A 46 -8.49 -10.85 -6.62
N LYS A 47 -8.68 -12.10 -7.07
CA LYS A 47 -8.99 -13.22 -6.19
C LYS A 47 -7.93 -13.44 -5.10
N ASN A 48 -6.65 -13.24 -5.44
CA ASN A 48 -5.53 -13.40 -4.52
C ASN A 48 -4.86 -12.05 -4.22
N SER A 49 -5.68 -11.00 -4.09
CA SER A 49 -5.17 -9.66 -3.81
C SER A 49 -4.40 -9.60 -2.49
N GLN A 50 -3.31 -8.84 -2.48
CA GLN A 50 -2.56 -8.56 -1.25
C GLN A 50 -3.39 -7.78 -0.25
N HIS A 51 -4.43 -7.04 -0.68
CA HIS A 51 -5.39 -6.40 0.22
C HIS A 51 -6.13 -7.42 1.10
N MET A 52 -6.48 -8.59 0.53
CA MET A 52 -7.15 -9.63 1.31
C MET A 52 -6.24 -10.27 2.36
N ARG A 53 -4.93 -10.20 2.16
CA ARG A 53 -3.95 -10.73 3.11
C ARG A 53 -3.45 -9.68 4.09
N GLY A 54 -3.91 -8.43 3.99
CA GLY A 54 -3.44 -7.34 4.81
C GLY A 54 -2.03 -6.84 4.45
N GLU A 55 -1.54 -7.19 3.27
CA GLU A 55 -0.20 -6.85 2.80
C GLU A 55 -0.12 -5.57 1.98
N ALA A 56 -1.26 -4.97 1.65
CA ALA A 56 -1.31 -3.81 0.76
C ALA A 56 -2.28 -2.75 1.25
N ALA A 57 -2.02 -1.52 0.85
CA ALA A 57 -2.91 -0.38 1.07
C ALA A 57 -2.90 0.53 -0.15
N ASP A 58 -4.04 1.15 -0.42
CA ASP A 58 -4.16 2.23 -1.39
C ASP A 58 -4.20 3.55 -0.63
N ILE A 59 -3.25 4.43 -0.90
CA ILE A 59 -3.07 5.67 -0.14
C ILE A 59 -3.12 6.87 -1.07
N THR A 60 -3.46 8.02 -0.50
CA THR A 60 -3.46 9.29 -1.23
C THR A 60 -3.10 10.46 -0.33
N GLY A 61 -2.40 11.43 -0.89
CA GLY A 61 -2.13 12.72 -0.24
C GLY A 61 -3.14 13.79 -0.62
N GLY A 62 -4.15 13.46 -1.45
CA GLY A 62 -5.23 14.37 -1.82
C GLY A 62 -5.13 14.95 -3.24
N SER A 63 -4.02 14.79 -3.91
CA SER A 63 -3.84 15.25 -5.30
C SER A 63 -2.80 14.40 -6.02
N ARG A 64 -2.75 14.53 -7.35
CA ARG A 64 -1.76 13.83 -8.16
C ARG A 64 -0.33 14.22 -7.79
N GLU A 65 -0.08 15.50 -7.57
CA GLU A 65 1.24 15.99 -7.18
C GLU A 65 1.66 15.41 -5.84
N GLU A 66 0.76 15.38 -4.87
CA GLU A 66 1.04 14.80 -3.55
C GLU A 66 1.24 13.29 -3.64
N ASN A 67 0.47 12.61 -4.48
CA ASN A 67 0.60 11.17 -4.69
C ASN A 67 1.96 10.83 -5.32
N LYS A 68 2.43 11.64 -6.23
CA LYS A 68 3.77 11.47 -6.80
C LYS A 68 4.85 11.63 -5.75
N LYS A 69 4.71 12.60 -4.85
CA LYS A 69 5.65 12.76 -3.72
C LYS A 69 5.66 11.54 -2.82
N LEU A 70 4.48 10.98 -2.51
CA LEU A 70 4.38 9.76 -1.71
C LEU A 70 5.09 8.59 -2.38
N LEU A 71 4.86 8.41 -3.68
CA LEU A 71 5.51 7.34 -4.43
C LEU A 71 7.03 7.50 -4.42
N ASP A 72 7.53 8.70 -4.67
CA ASP A 72 8.96 8.98 -4.68
C ASP A 72 9.60 8.72 -3.31
N LEU A 73 8.94 9.11 -2.23
CA LEU A 73 9.44 8.87 -0.87
C LEU A 73 9.53 7.36 -0.57
N ILE A 74 8.53 6.60 -0.94
CA ILE A 74 8.53 5.15 -0.74
C ILE A 74 9.65 4.50 -1.57
N ARG A 75 9.70 4.84 -2.86
CA ARG A 75 10.69 4.27 -3.77
C ARG A 75 12.12 4.47 -3.28
N ASP A 76 12.42 5.65 -2.79
CA ASP A 76 13.80 6.03 -2.48
C ASP A 76 14.21 5.66 -1.04
N ASN A 77 13.27 5.47 -0.13
CA ASN A 77 13.59 5.38 1.30
C ASN A 77 13.03 4.16 2.04
N LEU A 78 12.02 3.47 1.48
CA LEU A 78 11.29 2.46 2.22
C LEU A 78 11.30 1.10 1.54
N PRO A 79 11.20 0.01 2.31
CA PRO A 79 11.01 -1.32 1.72
C PRO A 79 9.58 -1.48 1.22
N PHE A 80 9.41 -2.19 0.10
CA PHE A 80 8.08 -2.51 -0.43
C PHE A 80 8.15 -3.73 -1.33
N ASP A 81 7.02 -4.43 -1.45
CA ASP A 81 6.89 -5.52 -2.42
C ASP A 81 6.50 -4.98 -3.79
N GLN A 82 5.36 -4.27 -3.85
CA GLN A 82 4.92 -3.56 -5.06
C GLN A 82 4.61 -2.11 -4.73
N LEU A 83 4.95 -1.23 -5.65
CA LEU A 83 4.65 0.19 -5.58
C LEU A 83 4.07 0.61 -6.92
N ILE A 84 2.81 1.00 -6.94
CA ILE A 84 2.07 1.22 -8.17
C ILE A 84 1.45 2.61 -8.17
N ASP A 85 1.72 3.41 -9.20
CA ASP A 85 0.88 4.56 -9.46
C ASP A 85 -0.33 4.08 -10.25
N GLU A 86 -1.52 4.27 -9.70
CA GLU A 86 -2.75 3.80 -10.33
C GLU A 86 -3.58 4.96 -10.86
N SER A 87 -4.14 4.76 -12.04
CA SER A 87 -5.01 5.74 -12.71
C SER A 87 -4.35 7.12 -12.77
N ASN A 88 -3.12 7.18 -13.25
CA ASN A 88 -2.37 8.42 -13.43
C ASN A 88 -2.23 9.21 -12.11
N TYR A 89 -1.70 8.54 -11.08
CA TYR A 89 -1.50 9.11 -9.75
C TYR A 89 -2.77 9.53 -9.02
N SER A 90 -3.91 8.91 -9.35
CA SER A 90 -5.13 9.10 -8.56
C SER A 90 -4.99 8.54 -7.16
N TRP A 91 -4.21 7.48 -7.01
CA TRP A 91 -3.76 6.95 -5.72
C TRP A 91 -2.50 6.13 -5.91
N VAL A 92 -1.89 5.76 -4.78
CA VAL A 92 -0.69 4.93 -4.77
C VAL A 92 -1.01 3.62 -4.07
N HIS A 93 -0.74 2.51 -4.74
CA HIS A 93 -0.82 1.17 -4.15
C HIS A 93 0.56 0.80 -3.63
N VAL A 94 0.66 0.42 -2.37
CA VAL A 94 1.90 -0.06 -1.77
C VAL A 94 1.65 -1.35 -1.02
N SER A 95 2.55 -2.31 -1.17
CA SER A 95 2.48 -3.58 -0.46
C SER A 95 3.80 -3.91 0.20
N TYR A 96 3.73 -4.74 1.24
CA TYR A 96 4.87 -5.21 1.99
C TYR A 96 4.64 -6.66 2.41
N VAL A 97 5.58 -7.54 2.13
CA VAL A 97 5.51 -8.94 2.54
C VAL A 97 6.50 -9.19 3.68
N SER A 98 7.78 -9.10 3.39
CA SER A 98 8.88 -9.16 4.36
C SER A 98 10.14 -8.64 3.67
N THR A 99 11.14 -8.28 4.46
CA THR A 99 12.39 -7.73 3.92
C THR A 99 13.03 -8.67 2.89
N SER A 100 12.95 -9.98 3.12
CA SER A 100 13.55 -10.97 2.23
C SER A 100 12.67 -11.35 1.03
N LYS A 101 11.34 -11.14 1.12
CA LYS A 101 10.38 -11.56 0.09
C LYS A 101 9.86 -10.41 -0.77
N ASN A 102 10.12 -9.18 -0.39
CA ASN A 102 9.71 -8.01 -1.17
C ASN A 102 10.38 -8.01 -2.54
N ARG A 103 9.58 -7.84 -3.58
CA ARG A 103 10.05 -7.85 -4.98
C ARG A 103 10.63 -6.51 -5.42
N LYS A 104 10.32 -5.44 -4.72
CA LYS A 104 10.64 -4.05 -5.10
C LYS A 104 10.19 -3.71 -6.52
N GLN A 105 9.00 -4.16 -6.87
CA GLN A 105 8.44 -3.98 -8.20
C GLN A 105 7.68 -2.65 -8.28
N ILE A 106 8.02 -1.83 -9.26
CA ILE A 106 7.36 -0.54 -9.50
C ILE A 106 6.58 -0.62 -10.80
N LEU A 107 5.30 -0.28 -10.75
CA LEU A 107 4.39 -0.37 -11.88
C LEU A 107 3.58 0.92 -12.04
N SER A 108 3.05 1.13 -13.25
CA SER A 108 2.07 2.18 -13.56
C SER A 108 0.86 1.51 -14.20
N LEU A 109 -0.30 1.67 -13.58
CA LEU A 109 -1.53 1.00 -14.05
C LEU A 109 -2.71 1.98 -14.28
#